data_979efcd63c40c5fdd928a688f29e0237
#
_entry.id   979efcd63c40c5fdd928a688f29e0237
#
_cell.length_a   1.000
_cell.length_b   1.000
_cell.length_c   1.000
_cell.angle_alpha   90.00
_cell.angle_beta   90.00
_cell.angle_gamma   90.00
#
_symmetry.space_group_name_H-M   'P 1'
#
loop_
_entity.id
_entity.type
_entity.pdbx_description
1 polymer ?
#
loop_
_entity_poly.entity_id
_entity_poly.type
_entity_poly.pdbx_seq_one_letter_code
_entity_poly.pdbx_strand_id
1 'polypeptide(L)'
;DYSLGLAKLGYQATGIDLSNGMIAGARLIAEKEDLDLDLYVGPWSEETRAELGWEKQFDLSYSFFCPVMFDMNNIEALTKTSRNACLFVGFAGRQDTIVDALYEHFYGKKDDFKWQANVDDVIAKVNQIGRDVQVEYVNVPETEYFTEEEALRYFTMRLHSEEWGTEDAMRAEILPLLASYRTEDGRIRNTSEDKIAWVSWCVK
;
A
#
# COMPACT_ATOMS: atom_id res chain seq x y z
N ASP A 1 1.33 6.87 8.63
CA ASP A 1 2.40 7.85 8.34
C ASP A 1 1.91 9.10 7.62
N TYR A 2 0.94 9.00 6.69
CA TYR A 2 0.45 10.15 5.94
C TYR A 2 -0.29 11.16 6.82
N SER A 3 -1.09 10.70 7.80
CA SER A 3 -1.77 11.60 8.75
C SER A 3 -0.77 12.39 9.60
N LEU A 4 0.33 11.76 10.02
CA LEU A 4 1.44 12.45 10.70
C LEU A 4 2.08 13.51 9.81
N GLY A 5 2.29 13.20 8.53
CA GLY A 5 2.82 14.16 7.56
C GLY A 5 1.94 15.40 7.40
N LEU A 6 0.61 15.20 7.32
CA LEU A 6 -0.35 16.31 7.26
C LEU A 6 -0.38 17.14 8.55
N ALA A 7 -0.35 16.48 9.71
CA ALA A 7 -0.29 17.17 10.99
C ALA A 7 0.99 18.04 11.14
N LYS A 8 2.14 17.54 10.67
CA LYS A 8 3.40 18.33 10.60
C LYS A 8 3.29 19.58 9.72
N LEU A 9 2.44 19.53 8.71
CA LEU A 9 2.15 20.69 7.85
C LEU A 9 1.08 21.63 8.44
N GLY A 10 0.58 21.35 9.64
CA GLY A 10 -0.38 22.18 10.35
C GLY A 10 -1.86 21.91 10.00
N TYR A 11 -2.15 20.79 9.33
CA TYR A 11 -3.53 20.37 9.07
C TYR A 11 -4.08 19.57 10.25
N GLN A 12 -5.38 19.72 10.54
CA GLN A 12 -6.09 18.81 11.42
C GLN A 12 -6.23 17.45 10.70
N ALA A 13 -5.61 16.44 11.23
CA ALA A 13 -5.57 15.12 10.61
C ALA A 13 -6.28 14.09 11.49
N THR A 14 -7.03 13.19 10.83
CA THR A 14 -7.66 12.04 11.47
C THR A 14 -7.24 10.80 10.70
N GLY A 15 -6.87 9.74 11.41
CA GLY A 15 -6.45 8.47 10.82
C GLY A 15 -7.18 7.29 11.43
N ILE A 16 -7.49 6.30 10.60
CA ILE A 16 -8.01 5.00 11.04
C ILE A 16 -7.18 3.88 10.40
N ASP A 17 -6.84 2.89 11.18
CA ASP A 17 -6.12 1.69 10.72
C ASP A 17 -6.58 0.47 11.51
N LEU A 18 -6.67 -0.68 10.84
CA LEU A 18 -7.00 -1.96 11.47
C LEU A 18 -5.92 -2.41 12.46
N SER A 19 -4.66 -2.05 12.21
CA SER A 19 -3.51 -2.45 13.01
C SER A 19 -3.35 -1.57 14.25
N ASN A 20 -3.58 -2.19 15.42
CA ASN A 20 -3.30 -1.54 16.70
C ASN A 20 -1.82 -1.10 16.81
N GLY A 21 -0.88 -1.88 16.26
CA GLY A 21 0.54 -1.54 16.24
C GLY A 21 0.85 -0.29 15.44
N MET A 22 0.22 -0.11 14.26
CA MET A 22 0.37 1.09 13.44
C MET A 22 -0.15 2.33 14.16
N ILE A 23 -1.33 2.25 14.76
CA ILE A 23 -1.91 3.36 15.53
C ILE A 23 -1.09 3.66 16.78
N ALA A 24 -0.62 2.66 17.51
CA ALA A 24 0.22 2.88 18.69
C ALA A 24 1.56 3.56 18.33
N GLY A 25 2.20 3.11 17.23
CA GLY A 25 3.40 3.76 16.71
C GLY A 25 3.17 5.21 16.28
N ALA A 26 2.05 5.48 15.61
CA ALA A 26 1.69 6.83 15.20
C ALA A 26 1.43 7.76 16.40
N ARG A 27 0.77 7.26 17.46
CA ARG A 27 0.56 8.03 18.72
C ARG A 27 1.88 8.38 19.41
N LEU A 28 2.84 7.44 19.46
CA LEU A 28 4.15 7.71 20.05
C LEU A 28 4.92 8.80 19.29
N ILE A 29 4.82 8.80 17.96
CA ILE A 29 5.45 9.84 17.13
C ILE A 29 4.72 11.18 17.34
N ALA A 30 3.39 11.18 17.35
CA ALA A 30 2.60 12.39 17.58
C ALA A 30 2.91 13.05 18.93
N GLU A 31 2.97 12.25 20.00
CA GLU A 31 3.33 12.72 21.33
C GLU A 31 4.76 13.29 21.37
N LYS A 32 5.71 12.59 20.76
CA LYS A 32 7.12 13.06 20.72
C LYS A 32 7.30 14.36 19.96
N GLU A 33 6.51 14.58 18.91
CA GLU A 33 6.63 15.73 18.02
C GLU A 33 5.58 16.84 18.31
N ASP A 34 4.80 16.68 19.38
CA ASP A 34 3.73 17.61 19.80
C ASP A 34 2.71 17.88 18.68
N LEU A 35 2.26 16.80 18.02
CA LEU A 35 1.31 16.86 16.91
C LEU A 35 -0.10 16.53 17.40
N ASP A 36 -1.06 17.36 17.01
CA ASP A 36 -2.49 17.15 17.29
C ASP A 36 -3.16 16.42 16.12
N LEU A 37 -3.53 15.14 16.35
CA LEU A 37 -4.30 14.34 15.40
C LEU A 37 -5.12 13.26 16.10
N ASP A 38 -6.28 12.96 15.52
CA ASP A 38 -7.17 11.90 16.00
C ASP A 38 -6.84 10.57 15.35
N LEU A 39 -6.62 9.53 16.18
CA LEU A 39 -6.23 8.20 15.70
C LEU A 39 -7.16 7.12 16.25
N TYR A 40 -7.73 6.34 15.34
CA TYR A 40 -8.70 5.29 15.62
C TYR A 40 -8.15 3.91 15.22
N VAL A 41 -8.41 2.91 16.04
CA VAL A 41 -8.14 1.49 15.70
C VAL A 41 -9.45 0.86 15.26
N GLY A 42 -9.50 0.35 14.05
CA GLY A 42 -10.69 -0.35 13.55
C GLY A 42 -10.67 -0.58 12.04
N PRO A 43 -11.55 -1.44 11.56
CA PRO A 43 -11.72 -1.64 10.13
C PRO A 43 -12.34 -0.40 9.49
N TRP A 44 -11.97 -0.15 8.23
CA TRP A 44 -12.72 0.80 7.42
C TRP A 44 -13.93 0.11 6.80
N SER A 45 -15.11 0.65 7.05
CA SER A 45 -16.39 0.19 6.45
C SER A 45 -17.45 1.29 6.54
N GLU A 46 -18.59 1.08 5.89
CA GLU A 46 -19.75 1.97 6.01
C GLU A 46 -20.30 1.99 7.45
N GLU A 47 -20.27 0.86 8.15
CA GLU A 47 -20.70 0.76 9.54
C GLU A 47 -19.81 1.61 10.44
N THR A 48 -18.49 1.45 10.32
CA THR A 48 -17.51 2.23 11.10
C THR A 48 -17.65 3.72 10.82
N ARG A 49 -17.82 4.10 9.54
CA ARG A 49 -18.09 5.49 9.15
C ARG A 49 -19.33 6.05 9.88
N ALA A 50 -20.42 5.27 9.88
CA ALA A 50 -21.69 5.69 10.51
C ALA A 50 -21.58 5.78 12.03
N GLU A 51 -20.92 4.81 12.69
CA GLU A 51 -20.71 4.79 14.13
C GLU A 51 -19.87 5.98 14.60
N LEU A 52 -18.84 6.39 13.84
CA LEU A 52 -18.00 7.53 14.13
C LEU A 52 -18.66 8.87 13.74
N GLY A 53 -19.83 8.84 13.09
CA GLY A 53 -20.54 10.05 12.65
C GLY A 53 -19.81 10.81 11.53
N TRP A 54 -18.99 10.13 10.74
CA TRP A 54 -18.19 10.76 9.70
C TRP A 54 -18.98 10.98 8.42
N GLU A 55 -19.99 11.83 8.48
CA GLU A 55 -20.75 12.31 7.32
C GLU A 55 -20.31 13.71 6.97
N LYS A 56 -19.69 13.91 5.80
CA LYS A 56 -19.17 15.21 5.35
C LYS A 56 -18.32 15.92 6.42
N GLN A 57 -17.54 15.12 7.16
CA GLN A 57 -16.75 15.60 8.29
C GLN A 57 -15.45 16.28 7.85
N PHE A 58 -14.83 15.79 6.79
CA PHE A 58 -13.50 16.18 6.35
C PHE A 58 -13.54 17.02 5.07
N ASP A 59 -12.57 17.91 4.89
CA ASP A 59 -12.41 18.64 3.63
C ASP A 59 -11.80 17.77 2.54
N LEU A 60 -10.87 16.88 2.93
CA LEU A 60 -10.25 15.86 2.10
C LEU A 60 -10.31 14.52 2.83
N SER A 61 -10.80 13.49 2.16
CA SER A 61 -10.70 12.11 2.63
C SER A 61 -9.79 11.32 1.71
N TYR A 62 -8.90 10.52 2.27
CA TYR A 62 -7.92 9.80 1.47
C TYR A 62 -7.69 8.37 1.96
N SER A 63 -7.23 7.53 1.04
CA SER A 63 -6.80 6.17 1.30
C SER A 63 -5.48 5.90 0.58
N PHE A 64 -4.46 5.45 1.31
CA PHE A 64 -3.15 5.11 0.78
C PHE A 64 -2.87 3.62 0.95
N PHE A 65 -2.65 2.92 -0.17
CA PHE A 65 -2.23 1.52 -0.23
C PHE A 65 -3.07 0.58 0.65
N CYS A 66 -4.37 0.87 0.78
CA CYS A 66 -5.28 0.12 1.63
C CYS A 66 -6.11 -0.88 0.81
N PRO A 67 -5.90 -2.19 0.95
CA PRO A 67 -6.60 -3.20 0.15
C PRO A 67 -8.12 -3.22 0.35
N VAL A 68 -8.61 -2.75 1.50
CA VAL A 68 -10.06 -2.70 1.78
C VAL A 68 -10.81 -1.80 0.79
N MET A 69 -10.11 -0.89 0.10
CA MET A 69 -10.70 -0.01 -0.91
C MET A 69 -11.05 -0.73 -2.22
N PHE A 70 -10.64 -1.99 -2.40
CA PHE A 70 -11.09 -2.83 -3.52
C PHE A 70 -12.52 -3.33 -3.34
N ASP A 71 -13.09 -3.26 -2.13
CA ASP A 71 -14.53 -3.33 -1.94
C ASP A 71 -15.17 -1.99 -2.36
N MET A 72 -16.02 -2.07 -3.38
CA MET A 72 -16.65 -0.90 -3.98
C MET A 72 -17.52 -0.09 -3.02
N ASN A 73 -18.06 -0.70 -1.97
CA ASN A 73 -18.84 0.00 -0.95
C ASN A 73 -17.94 0.95 -0.14
N ASN A 74 -16.69 0.59 0.04
CA ASN A 74 -15.73 1.40 0.79
C ASN A 74 -15.29 2.68 0.05
N ILE A 75 -15.31 2.68 -1.29
CA ILE A 75 -15.12 3.90 -2.10
C ILE A 75 -16.28 4.87 -1.88
N GLU A 76 -17.52 4.37 -1.88
CA GLU A 76 -18.70 5.18 -1.62
C GLU A 76 -18.70 5.71 -0.17
N ALA A 77 -18.35 4.86 0.80
CA ALA A 77 -18.20 5.26 2.19
C ALA A 77 -17.14 6.38 2.34
N LEU A 78 -15.98 6.25 1.69
CA LEU A 78 -14.95 7.29 1.68
C LEU A 78 -15.49 8.60 1.09
N THR A 79 -16.24 8.53 -0.01
CA THR A 79 -16.83 9.71 -0.65
C THR A 79 -17.80 10.44 0.28
N LYS A 80 -18.60 9.70 1.06
CA LYS A 80 -19.55 10.28 2.04
C LYS A 80 -18.89 11.02 3.18
N THR A 81 -17.64 10.68 3.54
CA THR A 81 -16.92 11.36 4.63
C THR A 81 -16.45 12.76 4.26
N SER A 82 -16.23 13.01 2.98
CA SER A 82 -15.65 14.27 2.50
C SER A 82 -16.71 15.33 2.15
N ARG A 83 -16.35 16.60 2.38
CA ARG A 83 -17.11 17.77 1.94
C ARG A 83 -16.69 18.25 0.54
N ASN A 84 -15.44 18.04 0.16
CA ASN A 84 -14.89 18.64 -1.05
C ASN A 84 -14.28 17.64 -2.01
N ALA A 85 -13.29 16.84 -1.57
CA ALA A 85 -12.56 15.96 -2.46
C ALA A 85 -12.13 14.65 -1.77
N CYS A 86 -11.90 13.63 -2.58
CA CYS A 86 -11.32 12.38 -2.13
C CYS A 86 -10.08 12.03 -2.96
N LEU A 87 -9.20 11.24 -2.36
CA LEU A 87 -7.99 10.74 -2.99
C LEU A 87 -7.80 9.26 -2.65
N PHE A 88 -7.62 8.44 -3.65
CA PHE A 88 -7.12 7.08 -3.52
C PHE A 88 -5.72 6.99 -4.12
N VAL A 89 -4.80 6.37 -3.40
CA VAL A 89 -3.46 6.08 -3.89
C VAL A 89 -3.20 4.58 -3.76
N GLY A 90 -2.84 3.96 -4.86
CA GLY A 90 -2.61 2.52 -4.92
C GLY A 90 -1.60 2.12 -5.99
N PHE A 91 -1.14 0.88 -5.91
CA PHE A 91 -0.25 0.33 -6.91
C PHE A 91 -1.01 0.04 -8.20
N ALA A 92 -0.50 0.56 -9.31
CA ALA A 92 -0.97 0.27 -10.67
C ALA A 92 -0.04 -0.68 -11.42
N GLY A 93 1.15 -0.94 -10.87
CA GLY A 93 2.12 -1.88 -11.39
C GLY A 93 3.34 -1.94 -10.48
N ARG A 94 4.07 -3.03 -10.56
CA ARG A 94 5.37 -3.21 -9.91
C ARG A 94 6.25 -4.05 -10.80
N GLN A 95 7.50 -3.65 -10.93
CA GLN A 95 8.59 -4.43 -11.47
C GLN A 95 9.62 -4.60 -10.37
N ASP A 96 10.08 -5.80 -10.13
CA ASP A 96 11.05 -6.10 -9.07
C ASP A 96 12.04 -7.14 -9.59
N THR A 97 13.29 -6.75 -9.70
CA THR A 97 14.30 -7.55 -10.42
C THR A 97 14.47 -8.94 -9.82
N ILE A 98 14.53 -9.07 -8.51
CA ILE A 98 14.72 -10.37 -7.87
C ILE A 98 13.40 -11.14 -7.79
N VAL A 99 12.30 -10.49 -7.42
CA VAL A 99 10.98 -11.14 -7.37
C VAL A 99 10.59 -11.69 -8.73
N ASP A 100 10.75 -10.91 -9.81
CA ASP A 100 10.44 -11.34 -11.17
C ASP A 100 11.29 -12.57 -11.58
N ALA A 101 12.58 -12.58 -11.26
CA ALA A 101 13.46 -13.70 -11.55
C ALA A 101 13.08 -14.96 -10.73
N LEU A 102 12.70 -14.79 -9.48
CA LEU A 102 12.23 -15.89 -8.63
C LEU A 102 10.90 -16.46 -9.13
N TYR A 103 9.94 -15.60 -9.50
CA TYR A 103 8.67 -16.04 -10.07
C TYR A 103 8.89 -16.82 -11.38
N GLU A 104 9.78 -16.35 -12.26
CA GLU A 104 10.13 -17.06 -13.49
C GLU A 104 10.76 -18.41 -13.19
N HIS A 105 11.66 -18.51 -12.20
CA HIS A 105 12.29 -19.75 -11.79
C HIS A 105 11.28 -20.74 -11.19
N PHE A 106 10.46 -20.33 -10.25
CA PHE A 106 9.57 -21.21 -9.51
C PHE A 106 8.27 -21.52 -10.24
N TYR A 107 7.72 -20.55 -10.98
CA TYR A 107 6.39 -20.66 -11.61
C TYR A 107 6.44 -20.67 -13.14
N GLY A 108 7.62 -20.49 -13.76
CA GLY A 108 7.77 -20.42 -15.22
C GLY A 108 7.11 -19.20 -15.86
N LYS A 109 6.77 -18.19 -15.08
CA LYS A 109 6.15 -16.94 -15.52
C LYS A 109 6.52 -15.81 -14.56
N LYS A 110 6.44 -14.58 -15.03
CA LYS A 110 6.54 -13.39 -14.15
C LYS A 110 5.32 -13.28 -13.24
N ASP A 111 5.44 -12.49 -12.17
CA ASP A 111 4.30 -12.12 -11.34
C ASP A 111 3.23 -11.48 -12.22
N ASP A 112 2.05 -12.10 -12.28
CA ASP A 112 0.89 -11.65 -13.07
C ASP A 112 -0.18 -10.96 -12.23
N PHE A 113 0.18 -10.48 -11.05
CA PHE A 113 -0.76 -9.76 -10.20
C PHE A 113 -1.31 -8.52 -10.90
N LYS A 114 -2.63 -8.44 -10.97
CA LYS A 114 -3.33 -7.43 -11.77
C LYS A 114 -3.48 -6.10 -11.03
N TRP A 115 -2.37 -5.48 -10.67
CA TRP A 115 -2.35 -4.19 -9.97
C TRP A 115 -3.23 -3.13 -10.66
N GLN A 116 -3.11 -3.00 -11.99
CA GLN A 116 -3.88 -2.02 -12.76
C GLN A 116 -5.38 -2.27 -12.68
N ALA A 117 -5.84 -3.52 -12.65
CA ALA A 117 -7.26 -3.86 -12.57
C ALA A 117 -7.91 -3.29 -11.29
N ASN A 118 -7.19 -3.31 -10.16
CA ASN A 118 -7.67 -2.74 -8.91
C ASN A 118 -7.87 -1.21 -9.02
N VAL A 119 -6.98 -0.51 -9.71
CA VAL A 119 -7.11 0.93 -9.98
C VAL A 119 -8.27 1.20 -10.93
N ASP A 120 -8.42 0.39 -11.98
CA ASP A 120 -9.52 0.52 -12.95
C ASP A 120 -10.88 0.30 -12.29
N ASP A 121 -10.98 -0.64 -11.32
CA ASP A 121 -12.19 -0.87 -10.54
C ASP A 121 -12.54 0.34 -9.67
N VAL A 122 -11.55 0.97 -9.03
CA VAL A 122 -11.77 2.22 -8.26
C VAL A 122 -12.27 3.33 -9.18
N ILE A 123 -11.63 3.52 -10.34
CA ILE A 123 -12.04 4.52 -11.35
C ILE A 123 -13.48 4.26 -11.81
N ALA A 124 -13.79 3.00 -12.15
CA ALA A 124 -15.12 2.61 -12.59
C ALA A 124 -16.19 2.91 -11.54
N LYS A 125 -15.88 2.62 -10.25
CA LYS A 125 -16.80 2.90 -9.15
C LYS A 125 -17.02 4.38 -8.93
N VAL A 126 -15.97 5.20 -8.96
CA VAL A 126 -16.10 6.66 -8.82
C VAL A 126 -16.97 7.23 -9.95
N ASN A 127 -16.77 6.77 -11.18
CA ASN A 127 -17.62 7.15 -12.32
C ASN A 127 -19.09 6.68 -12.12
N GLN A 128 -19.29 5.46 -11.60
CA GLN A 128 -20.63 4.92 -11.35
C GLN A 128 -21.42 5.75 -10.32
N ILE A 129 -20.76 6.32 -9.32
CA ILE A 129 -21.40 7.22 -8.36
C ILE A 129 -21.51 8.66 -8.88
N GLY A 130 -21.30 8.88 -10.18
CA GLY A 130 -21.51 10.14 -10.86
C GLY A 130 -20.46 11.21 -10.57
N ARG A 131 -19.20 10.80 -10.36
CA ARG A 131 -18.07 11.71 -10.12
C ARG A 131 -17.05 11.62 -11.23
N ASP A 132 -16.55 12.78 -11.66
CA ASP A 132 -15.44 12.85 -12.61
C ASP A 132 -14.12 12.53 -11.90
N VAL A 133 -13.33 11.67 -12.52
CA VAL A 133 -12.07 11.18 -11.99
C VAL A 133 -10.90 11.90 -12.65
N GLN A 134 -9.93 12.29 -11.85
CA GLN A 134 -8.60 12.67 -12.33
C GLN A 134 -7.61 11.58 -11.91
N VAL A 135 -6.79 11.11 -12.84
CA VAL A 135 -5.80 10.06 -12.59
C VAL A 135 -4.42 10.53 -13.00
N GLU A 136 -3.48 10.42 -12.08
CA GLU A 136 -2.07 10.66 -12.33
C GLU A 136 -1.27 9.41 -11.97
N TYR A 137 -0.26 9.09 -12.78
CA TYR A 137 0.64 7.97 -12.51
C TYR A 137 2.04 8.49 -12.24
N VAL A 138 2.66 7.95 -11.19
CA VAL A 138 4.03 8.26 -10.81
C VAL A 138 4.82 6.97 -10.76
N ASN A 139 5.98 6.94 -11.43
CA ASN A 139 6.92 5.84 -11.29
C ASN A 139 7.91 6.17 -10.18
N VAL A 140 8.06 5.23 -9.25
CA VAL A 140 8.94 5.35 -8.09
C VAL A 140 9.99 4.26 -8.16
N PRO A 141 11.22 4.58 -8.68
CA PRO A 141 12.31 3.62 -8.67
C PRO A 141 12.90 3.52 -7.26
N GLU A 142 13.24 2.30 -6.86
CA GLU A 142 13.86 2.01 -5.58
C GLU A 142 15.07 1.08 -5.76
N THR A 143 16.06 1.23 -4.91
CA THR A 143 17.20 0.32 -4.81
C THR A 143 17.41 -0.03 -3.35
N GLU A 144 17.30 -1.30 -3.03
CA GLU A 144 17.47 -1.84 -1.69
C GLU A 144 18.73 -2.71 -1.61
N TYR A 145 19.34 -2.73 -0.44
CA TYR A 145 20.51 -3.54 -0.15
C TYR A 145 20.25 -4.37 1.10
N PHE A 146 20.30 -5.68 0.96
CA PHE A 146 20.05 -6.64 2.02
C PHE A 146 21.33 -7.38 2.39
N THR A 147 21.46 -7.77 3.64
CA THR A 147 22.32 -8.91 3.99
C THR A 147 21.73 -10.18 3.37
N GLU A 148 22.53 -11.23 3.25
CA GLU A 148 22.04 -12.50 2.70
C GLU A 148 20.85 -13.07 3.52
N GLU A 149 20.91 -12.97 4.84
CA GLU A 149 19.84 -13.43 5.73
C GLU A 149 18.54 -12.61 5.56
N GLU A 150 18.65 -11.30 5.49
CA GLU A 150 17.51 -10.42 5.22
C GLU A 150 16.88 -10.70 3.86
N ALA A 151 17.70 -10.86 2.82
CA ALA A 151 17.24 -11.19 1.47
C ALA A 151 16.51 -12.53 1.45
N LEU A 152 17.09 -13.56 2.04
CA LEU A 152 16.44 -14.87 2.14
C LEU A 152 15.07 -14.78 2.80
N ARG A 153 15.01 -14.14 3.97
CA ARG A 153 13.75 -13.98 4.70
C ARG A 153 12.73 -13.19 3.87
N TYR A 154 13.14 -12.05 3.29
CA TYR A 154 12.26 -11.18 2.53
C TYR A 154 11.70 -11.88 1.29
N PHE A 155 12.56 -12.47 0.46
CA PHE A 155 12.13 -13.09 -0.79
C PHE A 155 11.39 -14.40 -0.59
N THR A 156 11.73 -15.19 0.44
CA THR A 156 10.94 -16.39 0.80
C THR A 156 9.50 -16.01 1.17
N MET A 157 9.31 -14.94 1.93
CA MET A 157 7.97 -14.46 2.28
C MET A 157 7.18 -13.96 1.05
N ARG A 158 7.85 -13.42 0.04
CA ARG A 158 7.21 -12.90 -1.18
C ARG A 158 6.70 -13.99 -2.12
N LEU A 159 7.27 -15.18 -2.08
CA LEU A 159 6.91 -16.28 -2.97
C LEU A 159 5.65 -17.04 -2.56
N HIS A 160 5.10 -16.83 -1.37
CA HIS A 160 3.82 -17.41 -0.89
C HIS A 160 3.57 -18.88 -1.28
N SER A 161 4.49 -19.77 -0.98
CA SER A 161 4.38 -21.10 -1.55
C SER A 161 4.04 -22.19 -0.53
N GLU A 162 2.78 -22.43 -0.33
CA GLU A 162 2.30 -23.72 0.21
C GLU A 162 2.59 -24.89 -0.76
N GLU A 163 2.90 -24.61 -2.03
CA GLU A 163 3.12 -25.60 -3.10
C GLU A 163 4.56 -26.12 -3.20
N TRP A 164 5.54 -25.44 -2.62
CA TRP A 164 6.96 -25.72 -2.82
C TRP A 164 7.64 -26.58 -1.75
N GLY A 165 6.86 -27.25 -0.91
CA GLY A 165 7.40 -28.09 0.17
C GLY A 165 7.74 -27.31 1.43
N THR A 166 8.85 -27.64 2.06
CA THR A 166 9.26 -26.95 3.32
C THR A 166 9.92 -25.62 3.02
N GLU A 167 9.82 -24.67 3.96
CA GLU A 167 10.52 -23.39 3.89
C GLU A 167 12.04 -23.57 3.68
N ASP A 168 12.63 -24.58 4.32
CA ASP A 168 14.07 -24.89 4.16
C ASP A 168 14.43 -25.32 2.73
N ALA A 169 13.59 -26.09 2.07
CA ALA A 169 13.81 -26.49 0.67
C ALA A 169 13.77 -25.26 -0.27
N MET A 170 12.79 -24.38 -0.08
CA MET A 170 12.69 -23.15 -0.83
C MET A 170 13.89 -22.24 -0.61
N ARG A 171 14.30 -22.06 0.64
CA ARG A 171 15.49 -21.26 0.99
C ARG A 171 16.76 -21.81 0.31
N ALA A 172 16.93 -23.12 0.24
CA ALA A 172 18.07 -23.75 -0.42
C ALA A 172 18.11 -23.46 -1.92
N GLU A 173 16.95 -23.29 -2.58
CA GLU A 173 16.87 -22.94 -4.00
C GLU A 173 17.03 -21.43 -4.26
N ILE A 174 16.53 -20.58 -3.37
CA ILE A 174 16.65 -19.12 -3.50
C ILE A 174 18.10 -18.65 -3.37
N LEU A 175 18.88 -19.25 -2.47
CA LEU A 175 20.24 -18.81 -2.14
C LEU A 175 21.18 -18.73 -3.37
N PRO A 176 21.24 -19.76 -4.23
CA PRO A 176 22.03 -19.69 -5.46
C PRO A 176 21.56 -18.61 -6.44
N LEU A 177 20.27 -18.35 -6.51
CA LEU A 177 19.70 -17.29 -7.38
C LEU A 177 20.09 -15.90 -6.89
N LEU A 178 20.11 -15.67 -5.58
CA LEU A 178 20.54 -14.40 -4.99
C LEU A 178 22.02 -14.10 -5.23
N ALA A 179 22.85 -15.11 -5.47
CA ALA A 179 24.28 -14.93 -5.70
C ALA A 179 24.59 -14.03 -6.91
N SER A 180 23.71 -14.02 -7.94
CA SER A 180 23.85 -13.17 -9.12
C SER A 180 23.60 -11.67 -8.86
N TYR A 181 22.98 -11.35 -7.73
CA TYR A 181 22.67 -9.98 -7.29
C TYR A 181 23.60 -9.48 -6.21
N ARG A 182 24.66 -10.24 -5.88
CA ARG A 182 25.62 -9.89 -4.85
C ARG A 182 26.54 -8.77 -5.32
N THR A 183 26.67 -7.75 -4.52
CA THR A 183 27.60 -6.64 -4.72
C THR A 183 28.99 -6.97 -4.19
N GLU A 184 30.00 -6.15 -4.52
CA GLU A 184 31.39 -6.35 -4.07
C GLU A 184 31.53 -6.36 -2.54
N ASP A 185 30.68 -5.62 -1.83
CA ASP A 185 30.65 -5.59 -0.35
C ASP A 185 29.85 -6.74 0.27
N GLY A 186 29.38 -7.70 -0.56
CA GLY A 186 28.72 -8.92 -0.13
C GLY A 186 27.20 -8.80 0.12
N ARG A 187 26.61 -7.60 -0.06
CA ARG A 187 25.17 -7.41 0.07
C ARG A 187 24.45 -7.85 -1.21
N ILE A 188 23.16 -8.14 -1.07
CA ILE A 188 22.26 -8.42 -2.19
C ILE A 188 21.60 -7.10 -2.60
N ARG A 189 21.79 -6.71 -3.85
CA ARG A 189 21.15 -5.51 -4.42
C ARG A 189 19.89 -5.89 -5.16
N ASN A 190 18.76 -5.34 -4.75
CA ASN A 190 17.50 -5.39 -5.47
C ASN A 190 17.16 -4.03 -6.08
N THR A 191 16.58 -4.03 -7.27
CA THR A 191 16.01 -2.82 -7.88
C THR A 191 14.56 -3.08 -8.22
N SER A 192 13.70 -2.15 -7.86
CA SER A 192 12.28 -2.19 -8.19
C SER A 192 11.82 -0.85 -8.77
N GLU A 193 10.71 -0.87 -9.49
CA GLU A 193 9.98 0.32 -9.93
C GLU A 193 8.50 0.09 -9.69
N ASP A 194 7.93 0.89 -8.82
CA ASP A 194 6.50 0.92 -8.54
C ASP A 194 5.81 1.97 -9.41
N LYS A 195 4.78 1.57 -10.13
CA LYS A 195 3.85 2.50 -10.78
C LYS A 195 2.70 2.76 -9.81
N ILE A 196 2.64 3.98 -9.29
CA ILE A 196 1.63 4.42 -8.33
C ILE A 196 0.56 5.24 -9.05
N ALA A 197 -0.71 4.90 -8.83
CA ALA A 197 -1.85 5.68 -9.30
C ALA A 197 -2.35 6.61 -8.19
N TRP A 198 -2.56 7.86 -8.54
CA TRP A 198 -3.23 8.87 -7.75
C TRP A 198 -4.58 9.15 -8.40
N VAL A 199 -5.65 8.68 -7.77
CA VAL A 199 -7.01 8.78 -8.27
C VAL A 199 -7.77 9.77 -7.39
N SER A 200 -8.11 10.93 -7.92
CA SER A 200 -8.82 11.97 -7.17
C SER A 200 -10.17 12.31 -7.81
N TRP A 201 -11.11 12.72 -6.99
CA TRP A 201 -12.43 13.18 -7.42
C TRP A 201 -13.01 14.22 -6.47
N CYS A 202 -13.85 15.11 -7.02
CA CYS A 202 -14.62 16.07 -6.24
C CYS A 202 -15.93 15.46 -5.76
N VAL A 203 -16.35 15.84 -4.54
CA VAL A 203 -17.60 15.35 -3.94
C VAL A 203 -18.81 16.22 -4.31
N LYS A 204 -18.54 17.47 -4.71
CA LYS A 204 -19.57 18.45 -5.14
C LYS A 204 -19.87 18.35 -6.63
#